data_d0fe9e7f1ac8787d6a87d8e559448dc1
#
_entry.id   d0fe9e7f1ac8787d6a87d8e559448dc1
#
_cell.length_a   1.000
_cell.length_b   1.000
_cell.length_c   1.000
_cell.angle_alpha   90.00
_cell.angle_beta   90.00
_cell.angle_gamma   90.00
#
_symmetry.space_group_name_H-M   'P 1'
#
loop_
_entity.id
_entity.type
_entity.pdbx_description
1 polymer ?
#
loop_
_entity_poly.entity_id
_entity_poly.type
_entity_poly.pdbx_seq_one_letter_code
_entity_poly.pdbx_strand_id
1 'polypeptide(L)'
;MKTVLFLLFYIPFNLLAQFTDDFSDGDFLVSPIWFGDVASFEVDPDYILHLNDSVASTSSLFTSSNALMNGEWIFDVRLEFSPSTNNYAKVYLVTNSTDLLNTEGVYVKIGGQSGSVDDLSLYKQTGTNHTQIIDGTDGLLTNNPDIKVKVTRDDVGNWELFLDTNGVFFSEGTAFDNSIIQSDYFGIYCKYTITRSDKFWFDNFLVNGTVLSLLEYKKSKRILKIIDVTSRESRLKNQPLFYIYDDGTVEKKITID
;
A
#
# COMPACT_ATOMS: atom_id res chain seq x y z
N MET A 1 20.00 -40.68 -29.65
CA MET A 1 19.76 -39.38 -29.02
C MET A 1 18.36 -39.37 -28.42
N LYS A 2 18.20 -39.38 -27.11
CA LYS A 2 16.87 -39.24 -26.45
C LYS A 2 16.66 -37.75 -26.18
N THR A 3 15.72 -37.14 -26.89
CA THR A 3 15.31 -35.73 -26.67
C THR A 3 14.43 -35.71 -25.43
N VAL A 4 14.90 -35.05 -24.37
CA VAL A 4 14.09 -34.76 -23.18
C VAL A 4 13.35 -33.48 -23.44
N LEU A 5 12.04 -33.56 -23.58
CA LEU A 5 11.14 -32.39 -23.70
C LEU A 5 10.90 -31.83 -22.29
N PHE A 6 11.48 -30.67 -22.00
CA PHE A 6 11.18 -29.91 -20.79
C PHE A 6 9.87 -29.13 -20.98
N LEU A 7 8.80 -29.59 -20.37
CA LEU A 7 7.54 -28.85 -20.32
C LEU A 7 7.63 -27.80 -19.23
N LEU A 8 7.81 -26.53 -19.62
CA LEU A 8 7.78 -25.41 -18.69
C LEU A 8 6.30 -25.14 -18.33
N PHE A 9 5.90 -25.53 -17.13
CA PHE A 9 4.59 -25.15 -16.59
C PHE A 9 4.64 -23.68 -16.20
N TYR A 10 4.01 -22.80 -16.99
CA TYR A 10 3.73 -21.43 -16.63
C TYR A 10 2.52 -21.43 -15.68
N ILE A 11 2.76 -21.35 -14.38
CA ILE A 11 1.72 -21.14 -13.39
C ILE A 11 1.46 -19.63 -13.39
N PRO A 12 0.29 -19.13 -13.84
CA PRO A 12 -0.03 -17.72 -13.68
C PRO A 12 -0.11 -17.42 -12.19
N PHE A 13 0.78 -16.57 -11.70
CA PHE A 13 0.69 -16.03 -10.36
C PHE A 13 -0.46 -15.01 -10.39
N ASN A 14 -1.65 -15.43 -9.98
CA ASN A 14 -2.73 -14.48 -9.71
C ASN A 14 -2.33 -13.73 -8.44
N LEU A 15 -1.88 -12.47 -8.59
CA LEU A 15 -1.84 -11.52 -7.50
C LEU A 15 -3.31 -11.25 -7.13
N LEU A 16 -3.79 -11.91 -6.08
CA LEU A 16 -5.07 -11.57 -5.49
C LEU A 16 -4.89 -10.21 -4.80
N ALA A 17 -5.87 -9.31 -4.98
CA ALA A 17 -5.93 -8.08 -4.22
C ALA A 17 -5.83 -8.39 -2.72
N GLN A 18 -5.17 -7.53 -1.94
CA GLN A 18 -5.21 -7.67 -0.48
C GLN A 18 -6.62 -7.47 0.03
N PHE A 19 -7.33 -6.49 -0.53
CA PHE A 19 -8.77 -6.35 -0.40
C PHE A 19 -9.34 -5.53 -1.55
N THR A 20 -10.63 -5.66 -1.75
CA THR A 20 -11.49 -4.78 -2.54
C THR A 20 -12.69 -4.42 -1.69
N ASP A 21 -13.23 -3.23 -1.87
CA ASP A 21 -14.49 -2.83 -1.26
C ASP A 21 -15.21 -1.86 -2.19
N ASP A 22 -16.39 -2.25 -2.64
CA ASP A 22 -17.30 -1.46 -3.45
C ASP A 22 -18.63 -1.20 -2.72
N PHE A 23 -18.67 -1.53 -1.42
CA PHE A 23 -19.80 -1.35 -0.50
C PHE A 23 -21.14 -1.90 -1.01
N SER A 24 -21.12 -2.74 -2.05
CA SER A 24 -22.35 -3.29 -2.68
C SER A 24 -23.13 -4.22 -1.77
N ASP A 25 -22.54 -4.71 -0.69
CA ASP A 25 -23.21 -5.47 0.37
C ASP A 25 -23.96 -4.58 1.39
N GLY A 26 -23.79 -3.24 1.32
CA GLY A 26 -24.43 -2.26 2.19
C GLY A 26 -23.75 -2.12 3.55
N ASP A 27 -22.52 -2.59 3.69
CA ASP A 27 -21.77 -2.63 4.95
C ASP A 27 -20.30 -2.20 4.75
N PHE A 28 -19.68 -1.68 5.78
CA PHE A 28 -18.24 -1.40 5.86
C PHE A 28 -17.62 -1.97 7.16
N LEU A 29 -18.36 -2.77 7.91
CA LEU A 29 -17.92 -3.37 9.17
C LEU A 29 -17.57 -4.85 9.04
N VAL A 30 -17.79 -5.44 7.84
CA VAL A 30 -17.52 -6.85 7.55
C VAL A 30 -16.86 -6.97 6.17
N SER A 31 -15.70 -7.57 6.08
CA SER A 31 -15.02 -8.02 4.84
C SER A 31 -14.81 -6.98 3.72
N PRO A 32 -14.00 -5.94 3.90
CA PRO A 32 -13.06 -5.72 4.99
C PRO A 32 -13.70 -5.04 6.19
N ILE A 33 -13.08 -5.20 7.36
CA ILE A 33 -13.54 -4.51 8.57
C ILE A 33 -12.92 -3.13 8.58
N TRP A 34 -13.74 -2.09 8.48
CA TRP A 34 -13.33 -0.72 8.72
C TRP A 34 -13.61 -0.35 10.17
N PHE A 35 -12.72 0.43 10.75
CA PHE A 35 -12.80 0.88 12.13
C PHE A 35 -12.24 2.30 12.28
N GLY A 36 -12.56 2.97 13.38
CA GLY A 36 -12.22 4.37 13.63
C GLY A 36 -13.47 5.15 14.00
N ASP A 37 -13.71 6.27 13.35
CA ASP A 37 -14.87 7.14 13.62
C ASP A 37 -16.14 6.63 12.90
N VAL A 38 -16.47 5.35 13.10
CA VAL A 38 -17.57 4.64 12.38
C VAL A 38 -18.93 5.32 12.52
N ALA A 39 -19.16 6.08 13.60
CA ALA A 39 -20.40 6.79 13.80
C ALA A 39 -20.58 8.02 12.88
N SER A 40 -19.51 8.47 12.23
CA SER A 40 -19.52 9.58 11.28
C SER A 40 -19.68 9.14 9.82
N PHE A 41 -19.81 7.83 9.56
CA PHE A 41 -19.91 7.28 8.21
C PHE A 41 -21.13 6.35 8.09
N GLU A 42 -21.63 6.22 6.87
CA GLU A 42 -22.65 5.25 6.49
C GLU A 42 -22.38 4.75 5.05
N VAL A 43 -22.97 3.62 4.69
CA VAL A 43 -23.15 3.26 3.27
C VAL A 43 -24.48 3.84 2.84
N ASP A 44 -24.47 4.71 1.83
CA ASP A 44 -25.66 5.37 1.36
C ASP A 44 -26.59 4.45 0.53
N PRO A 45 -27.80 4.86 0.12
CA PRO A 45 -28.68 4.03 -0.69
C PRO A 45 -28.14 3.66 -2.07
N ASP A 46 -27.12 4.33 -2.56
CA ASP A 46 -26.44 4.03 -3.83
C ASP A 46 -25.24 3.08 -3.62
N TYR A 47 -25.07 2.53 -2.40
CA TYR A 47 -24.00 1.63 -2.00
C TYR A 47 -22.61 2.27 -2.04
N ILE A 48 -22.50 3.53 -1.66
CA ILE A 48 -21.23 4.29 -1.61
C ILE A 48 -20.92 4.66 -0.17
N LEU A 49 -19.68 4.54 0.28
CA LEU A 49 -19.27 4.99 1.61
C LEU A 49 -19.35 6.51 1.68
N HIS A 50 -20.17 7.01 2.60
CA HIS A 50 -20.52 8.41 2.75
C HIS A 50 -20.16 8.92 4.15
N LEU A 51 -19.43 10.06 4.22
CA LEU A 51 -19.30 10.82 5.46
C LEU A 51 -20.62 11.50 5.76
N ASN A 52 -21.28 11.16 6.86
CA ASN A 52 -22.55 11.72 7.31
C ASN A 52 -22.46 12.16 8.77
N ASP A 53 -21.87 13.34 9.00
CA ASP A 53 -21.73 13.95 10.31
C ASP A 53 -22.55 15.26 10.36
N SER A 54 -22.78 15.79 11.55
CA SER A 54 -23.58 16.99 11.79
C SER A 54 -22.80 18.16 12.41
N VAL A 55 -21.50 17.99 12.64
CA VAL A 55 -20.61 18.97 13.28
C VAL A 55 -19.35 19.19 12.44
N ALA A 56 -18.67 20.30 12.66
CA ALA A 56 -17.35 20.51 12.10
C ALA A 56 -16.33 19.66 12.85
N SER A 57 -15.55 18.83 12.16
CA SER A 57 -14.60 17.91 12.79
C SER A 57 -13.53 17.41 11.81
N THR A 58 -12.84 16.39 12.25
CA THR A 58 -12.11 15.45 11.42
C THR A 58 -12.59 14.04 11.74
N SER A 59 -12.73 13.19 10.74
CA SER A 59 -13.09 11.79 10.93
C SER A 59 -12.26 10.89 10.03
N SER A 60 -11.96 9.70 10.52
CA SER A 60 -11.11 8.73 9.83
C SER A 60 -11.64 7.30 9.99
N LEU A 61 -11.49 6.51 8.93
CA LEU A 61 -11.69 5.07 8.95
C LEU A 61 -10.42 4.38 8.44
N PHE A 62 -10.13 3.23 9.03
CA PHE A 62 -8.99 2.40 8.67
C PHE A 62 -9.42 0.95 8.49
N THR A 63 -8.71 0.24 7.64
CA THR A 63 -8.77 -1.22 7.53
C THR A 63 -7.37 -1.80 7.49
N SER A 64 -7.21 -3.07 7.84
CA SER A 64 -5.91 -3.73 7.84
C SER A 64 -5.40 -3.90 6.42
N SER A 65 -4.18 -3.46 6.17
CA SER A 65 -3.47 -3.66 4.89
C SER A 65 -1.97 -3.60 5.11
N ASN A 66 -1.27 -4.59 4.58
CA ASN A 66 0.19 -4.62 4.56
C ASN A 66 0.76 -4.45 3.15
N ALA A 67 -0.04 -3.92 2.21
CA ALA A 67 0.40 -3.55 0.88
C ALA A 67 1.48 -2.48 0.96
N LEU A 68 2.66 -2.78 0.44
CA LEU A 68 3.79 -1.85 0.43
C LEU A 68 4.61 -1.98 -0.85
N MET A 69 5.04 -3.21 -1.21
CA MET A 69 5.89 -3.48 -2.36
C MET A 69 5.05 -3.92 -3.54
N ASN A 70 5.42 -3.50 -4.75
CA ASN A 70 4.64 -3.75 -5.97
C ASN A 70 3.16 -3.39 -5.74
N GLY A 71 2.96 -2.24 -5.07
CA GLY A 71 1.66 -1.78 -4.63
C GLY A 71 0.88 -1.13 -5.76
N GLU A 72 -0.42 -1.34 -5.74
CA GLU A 72 -1.40 -0.63 -6.56
C GLU A 72 -2.62 -0.34 -5.70
N TRP A 73 -3.00 0.91 -5.63
CA TRP A 73 -4.17 1.41 -4.92
C TRP A 73 -5.04 2.14 -5.92
N ILE A 74 -6.31 1.75 -6.03
CA ILE A 74 -7.31 2.40 -6.87
C ILE A 74 -8.53 2.70 -6.00
N PHE A 75 -9.12 3.88 -6.16
CA PHE A 75 -10.34 4.28 -5.45
C PHE A 75 -11.01 5.45 -6.14
N ASP A 76 -12.31 5.58 -5.92
CA ASP A 76 -13.11 6.70 -6.38
C ASP A 76 -13.36 7.67 -5.21
N VAL A 77 -13.33 8.97 -5.49
CA VAL A 77 -13.66 10.03 -4.53
C VAL A 77 -14.55 11.07 -5.18
N ARG A 78 -15.66 11.38 -4.53
CA ARG A 78 -16.53 12.48 -4.90
C ARG A 78 -16.66 13.47 -3.73
N LEU A 79 -16.42 14.76 -4.02
CA LEU A 79 -16.63 15.85 -3.07
C LEU A 79 -17.68 16.80 -3.66
N GLU A 80 -18.79 17.02 -2.97
CA GLU A 80 -19.82 17.96 -3.44
C GLU A 80 -19.55 19.41 -3.01
N PHE A 81 -18.29 19.81 -3.15
CA PHE A 81 -17.81 21.18 -2.89
C PHE A 81 -16.44 21.39 -3.56
N SER A 82 -16.05 22.66 -3.74
CA SER A 82 -14.65 22.97 -4.05
C SER A 82 -13.80 22.78 -2.79
N PRO A 83 -12.75 21.97 -2.81
CA PRO A 83 -11.85 21.75 -1.67
C PRO A 83 -11.23 23.06 -1.15
N SER A 84 -10.75 23.04 0.08
CA SER A 84 -10.11 24.17 0.73
C SER A 84 -9.26 23.70 1.92
N THR A 85 -8.47 24.59 2.51
CA THR A 85 -7.66 24.30 3.70
C THR A 85 -8.44 23.76 4.92
N ASN A 86 -9.76 23.95 4.94
CA ASN A 86 -10.66 23.47 6.00
C ASN A 86 -11.58 22.33 5.56
N ASN A 87 -11.60 22.00 4.28
CA ASN A 87 -12.45 20.95 3.71
C ASN A 87 -11.66 20.20 2.66
N TYR A 88 -11.16 19.02 3.01
CA TYR A 88 -10.37 18.17 2.14
C TYR A 88 -10.34 16.72 2.63
N ALA A 89 -9.97 15.81 1.77
CA ALA A 89 -9.77 14.41 2.12
C ALA A 89 -8.30 14.00 2.03
N LYS A 90 -7.97 12.91 2.73
CA LYS A 90 -6.75 12.12 2.53
C LYS A 90 -7.11 10.66 2.41
N VAL A 91 -6.39 9.94 1.57
CA VAL A 91 -6.42 8.48 1.53
C VAL A 91 -5.02 7.96 1.86
N TYR A 92 -4.88 7.33 3.02
CA TYR A 92 -3.63 6.70 3.46
C TYR A 92 -3.47 5.37 2.74
N LEU A 93 -2.51 5.30 1.84
CA LEU A 93 -2.19 4.10 1.06
C LEU A 93 -1.46 3.08 1.92
N VAL A 94 -0.53 3.58 2.71
CA VAL A 94 0.28 2.84 3.67
C VAL A 94 0.41 3.65 4.96
N THR A 95 0.21 3.01 6.09
CA THR A 95 0.46 3.61 7.41
C THR A 95 0.72 2.52 8.45
N ASN A 96 1.65 2.78 9.39
CA ASN A 96 1.99 1.84 10.46
C ASN A 96 1.18 2.08 11.74
N SER A 97 0.32 3.11 11.77
CA SER A 97 -0.51 3.44 12.94
C SER A 97 -1.78 4.18 12.52
N THR A 98 -2.85 4.01 13.28
CA THR A 98 -4.07 4.80 13.17
C THR A 98 -4.02 6.10 13.99
N ASP A 99 -3.04 6.25 14.87
CA ASP A 99 -2.72 7.52 15.52
C ASP A 99 -1.95 8.42 14.54
N LEU A 100 -2.68 9.27 13.86
CA LEU A 100 -2.15 10.14 12.81
C LEU A 100 -1.15 11.21 13.31
N LEU A 101 -0.97 11.37 14.62
CA LEU A 101 0.08 12.24 15.17
C LEU A 101 1.44 11.52 15.28
N ASN A 102 1.41 10.17 15.33
CA ASN A 102 2.59 9.32 15.56
C ASN A 102 2.81 8.30 14.44
N THR A 103 2.18 8.48 13.28
CA THR A 103 2.29 7.52 12.17
C THR A 103 3.46 7.81 11.24
N GLU A 104 3.94 6.76 10.58
CA GLU A 104 4.73 6.82 9.36
C GLU A 104 3.93 6.22 8.22
N GLY A 105 3.83 6.94 7.10
CA GLY A 105 3.01 6.49 5.99
C GLY A 105 3.08 7.37 4.76
N VAL A 106 2.35 6.97 3.73
CA VAL A 106 2.15 7.72 2.49
C VAL A 106 0.67 7.85 2.23
N TYR A 107 0.21 9.04 1.89
CA TYR A 107 -1.18 9.32 1.59
C TYR A 107 -1.34 10.21 0.37
N VAL A 108 -2.44 10.02 -0.34
CA VAL A 108 -2.95 10.96 -1.34
C VAL A 108 -3.73 12.05 -0.62
N LYS A 109 -3.44 13.32 -0.92
CA LYS A 109 -4.22 14.46 -0.46
C LYS A 109 -5.09 14.96 -1.61
N ILE A 110 -6.38 15.12 -1.34
CA ILE A 110 -7.40 15.52 -2.30
C ILE A 110 -7.84 16.93 -1.93
N GLY A 111 -7.25 17.92 -2.59
CA GLY A 111 -7.42 19.34 -2.30
C GLY A 111 -6.78 19.78 -0.97
N GLY A 112 -7.27 20.90 -0.42
CA GLY A 112 -6.78 21.43 0.86
C GLY A 112 -5.59 22.37 0.72
N GLN A 113 -5.31 22.85 -0.49
CA GLN A 113 -4.41 23.93 -0.76
C GLN A 113 -5.08 25.29 -0.53
N SER A 114 -4.27 26.34 -0.48
CA SER A 114 -4.76 27.71 -0.34
C SER A 114 -4.96 28.34 -1.71
N GLY A 115 -6.12 28.95 -1.95
CA GLY A 115 -6.44 29.59 -3.23
C GLY A 115 -7.18 28.65 -4.18
N SER A 116 -7.01 28.82 -5.49
CA SER A 116 -7.66 28.03 -6.54
C SER A 116 -6.71 26.98 -7.15
N VAL A 117 -5.83 26.46 -6.34
CA VAL A 117 -4.76 25.52 -6.73
C VAL A 117 -4.98 24.12 -6.16
N ASP A 118 -6.22 23.80 -5.73
CA ASP A 118 -6.53 22.48 -5.23
C ASP A 118 -6.21 21.39 -6.27
N ASP A 119 -5.35 20.46 -5.89
CA ASP A 119 -4.78 19.41 -6.71
C ASP A 119 -4.90 18.03 -6.04
N LEU A 120 -4.43 17.02 -6.74
CA LEU A 120 -4.22 15.66 -6.22
C LEU A 120 -2.72 15.47 -6.01
N SER A 121 -2.28 15.40 -4.76
CA SER A 121 -0.86 15.30 -4.43
C SER A 121 -0.54 14.09 -3.56
N LEU A 122 0.68 13.54 -3.68
CA LEU A 122 1.16 12.45 -2.83
C LEU A 122 2.09 12.99 -1.75
N TYR A 123 1.82 12.61 -0.52
CA TYR A 123 2.57 13.04 0.65
C TYR A 123 3.14 11.85 1.42
N LYS A 124 4.36 12.03 1.94
CA LYS A 124 4.91 11.22 3.01
C LYS A 124 4.65 11.89 4.34
N GLN A 125 4.29 11.11 5.36
CA GLN A 125 4.16 11.55 6.74
C GLN A 125 5.14 10.80 7.64
N THR A 126 5.76 11.53 8.58
CA THR A 126 6.56 10.97 9.67
C THR A 126 6.20 11.74 10.94
N GLY A 127 5.38 11.14 11.78
CA GLY A 127 4.76 11.83 12.92
C GLY A 127 3.91 13.00 12.45
N THR A 128 4.20 14.20 12.94
CA THR A 128 3.50 15.44 12.54
C THR A 128 4.09 16.12 11.30
N ASN A 129 5.18 15.60 10.74
CA ASN A 129 5.80 16.17 9.55
C ASN A 129 5.19 15.58 8.29
N HIS A 130 4.78 16.44 7.37
CA HIS A 130 4.20 16.10 6.08
C HIS A 130 5.10 16.65 4.97
N THR A 131 5.60 15.77 4.10
CA THR A 131 6.44 16.13 2.96
C THR A 131 5.71 15.74 1.67
N GLN A 132 5.44 16.72 0.81
CA GLN A 132 4.91 16.47 -0.52
C GLN A 132 5.99 15.80 -1.37
N ILE A 133 5.69 14.65 -1.96
CA ILE A 133 6.63 13.89 -2.78
C ILE A 133 6.21 13.88 -4.26
N ILE A 134 4.93 14.03 -4.55
CA ILE A 134 4.41 14.34 -5.89
C ILE A 134 3.46 15.52 -5.75
N ASP A 135 3.71 16.56 -6.52
CA ASP A 135 2.88 17.74 -6.67
C ASP A 135 2.06 17.59 -7.96
N GLY A 136 0.76 17.45 -7.82
CA GLY A 136 -0.12 17.27 -8.97
C GLY A 136 -0.41 18.58 -9.70
N THR A 137 -1.22 18.49 -10.73
CA THR A 137 -1.56 19.66 -11.56
C THR A 137 -2.50 20.59 -10.83
N ASP A 138 -2.06 21.83 -10.58
CA ASP A 138 -2.82 22.88 -9.93
C ASP A 138 -4.21 23.11 -10.55
N GLY A 139 -5.22 23.22 -9.71
CA GLY A 139 -6.57 23.63 -10.08
C GLY A 139 -7.43 22.54 -10.72
N LEU A 140 -6.97 21.28 -10.75
CA LEU A 140 -7.77 20.18 -11.29
C LEU A 140 -8.95 19.77 -10.38
N LEU A 141 -8.85 20.01 -9.07
CA LEU A 141 -9.87 19.61 -8.10
C LEU A 141 -10.80 20.76 -7.73
N THR A 142 -11.35 21.44 -8.71
CA THR A 142 -12.33 22.51 -8.49
C THR A 142 -13.76 22.04 -8.80
N ASN A 143 -14.76 22.73 -8.24
CA ASN A 143 -16.17 22.57 -8.61
C ASN A 143 -16.73 21.14 -8.48
N ASN A 144 -16.71 20.60 -7.27
CA ASN A 144 -17.27 19.28 -6.96
C ASN A 144 -16.52 18.14 -7.70
N PRO A 145 -15.26 17.89 -7.38
CA PRO A 145 -14.51 16.83 -8.05
C PRO A 145 -15.16 15.46 -7.83
N ASP A 146 -15.29 14.71 -8.93
CA ASP A 146 -15.68 13.33 -8.99
C ASP A 146 -14.60 12.63 -9.82
N ILE A 147 -13.73 11.89 -9.14
CA ILE A 147 -12.47 11.43 -9.67
C ILE A 147 -12.19 9.97 -9.31
N LYS A 148 -11.44 9.32 -10.17
CA LYS A 148 -10.80 8.03 -9.85
C LYS A 148 -9.29 8.23 -9.74
N VAL A 149 -8.75 7.73 -8.65
CA VAL A 149 -7.32 7.83 -8.32
C VAL A 149 -6.68 6.47 -8.46
N LYS A 150 -5.47 6.43 -9.02
CA LYS A 150 -4.59 5.27 -8.98
C LYS A 150 -3.22 5.70 -8.51
N VAL A 151 -2.64 4.92 -7.60
CA VAL A 151 -1.24 5.07 -7.19
C VAL A 151 -0.55 3.73 -7.36
N THR A 152 0.67 3.77 -7.88
CA THR A 152 1.51 2.57 -7.94
C THR A 152 2.82 2.79 -7.21
N ARG A 153 3.39 1.71 -6.68
CA ARG A 153 4.74 1.67 -6.10
C ARG A 153 5.42 0.38 -6.49
N ASP A 154 6.61 0.46 -7.06
CA ASP A 154 7.41 -0.74 -7.36
C ASP A 154 8.15 -1.29 -6.12
N ASP A 155 8.95 -2.33 -6.30
CA ASP A 155 9.71 -2.99 -5.25
C ASP A 155 10.94 -2.19 -4.76
N VAL A 156 11.36 -1.17 -5.51
CA VAL A 156 12.51 -0.33 -5.13
C VAL A 156 12.12 1.03 -4.55
N GLY A 157 10.83 1.43 -4.68
CA GLY A 157 10.30 2.67 -4.10
C GLY A 157 10.01 3.78 -5.10
N ASN A 158 9.83 3.48 -6.39
CA ASN A 158 9.30 4.43 -7.34
C ASN A 158 7.78 4.48 -7.21
N TRP A 159 7.27 5.67 -6.92
CA TRP A 159 5.86 5.99 -6.83
C TRP A 159 5.40 6.70 -8.09
N GLU A 160 4.17 6.41 -8.53
CA GLU A 160 3.50 7.16 -9.58
C GLU A 160 2.04 7.40 -9.20
N LEU A 161 1.59 8.65 -9.33
CA LEU A 161 0.24 9.10 -9.05
C LEU A 161 -0.50 9.34 -10.35
N PHE A 162 -1.72 8.83 -10.45
CA PHE A 162 -2.59 9.00 -11.61
C PHE A 162 -3.94 9.53 -11.19
N LEU A 163 -4.51 10.32 -12.07
CA LEU A 163 -5.87 10.85 -11.97
C LEU A 163 -6.67 10.45 -13.20
N ASP A 164 -7.94 10.11 -13.00
CA ASP A 164 -8.93 9.92 -14.05
C ASP A 164 -10.17 10.75 -13.72
N THR A 165 -10.58 11.58 -14.67
CA THR A 165 -11.79 12.42 -14.60
C THR A 165 -12.77 12.11 -15.72
N ASN A 166 -12.41 11.23 -16.68
CA ASN A 166 -13.18 11.00 -17.90
C ASN A 166 -13.08 9.57 -18.48
N GLY A 167 -12.61 8.61 -17.67
CA GLY A 167 -12.44 7.21 -18.05
C GLY A 167 -11.04 6.85 -18.54
N VAL A 168 -10.06 7.75 -18.42
CA VAL A 168 -8.67 7.50 -18.79
C VAL A 168 -7.73 8.04 -17.71
N PHE A 169 -6.86 7.18 -17.20
CA PHE A 169 -5.81 7.61 -16.28
C PHE A 169 -4.71 8.39 -17.01
N PHE A 170 -4.32 9.51 -16.43
CA PHE A 170 -3.12 10.25 -16.81
C PHE A 170 -2.23 10.46 -15.58
N SER A 171 -0.93 10.47 -15.79
CA SER A 171 0.05 10.60 -14.71
C SER A 171 0.12 12.03 -14.22
N GLU A 172 -0.04 12.22 -12.90
CA GLU A 172 0.18 13.50 -12.20
C GLU A 172 1.64 13.67 -11.78
N GLY A 173 2.44 12.62 -11.82
CA GLY A 173 3.86 12.67 -11.54
C GLY A 173 4.41 11.39 -10.93
N THR A 174 5.74 11.40 -10.78
CA THR A 174 6.51 10.29 -10.20
C THR A 174 7.44 10.79 -9.11
N ALA A 175 7.74 9.93 -8.13
CA ALA A 175 8.72 10.21 -7.08
C ALA A 175 9.44 8.93 -6.66
N PHE A 176 10.64 9.10 -6.12
CA PHE A 176 11.35 8.01 -5.45
C PHE A 176 11.33 8.23 -3.94
N ASP A 177 10.73 7.31 -3.20
CA ASP A 177 10.83 7.24 -1.74
C ASP A 177 10.73 5.78 -1.28
N ASN A 178 11.77 5.29 -0.64
CA ASN A 178 11.83 3.95 -0.05
C ASN A 178 12.01 3.97 1.47
N SER A 179 11.78 5.11 2.11
CA SER A 179 11.98 5.29 3.54
C SER A 179 10.89 4.66 4.40
N ILE A 180 9.66 4.50 3.86
CA ILE A 180 8.58 3.79 4.52
C ILE A 180 8.78 2.29 4.26
N ILE A 181 8.93 1.52 5.34
CA ILE A 181 9.29 0.10 5.31
C ILE A 181 8.23 -0.82 5.92
N GLN A 182 7.15 -0.24 6.47
CA GLN A 182 6.05 -0.98 7.09
C GLN A 182 4.71 -0.36 6.71
N SER A 183 3.73 -1.22 6.48
CA SER A 183 2.32 -0.87 6.37
C SER A 183 1.51 -1.86 7.19
N ASP A 184 0.61 -1.37 8.02
CA ASP A 184 -0.32 -2.17 8.81
C ASP A 184 -1.77 -1.82 8.47
N TYR A 185 -1.99 -0.61 7.92
CA TYR A 185 -3.33 -0.09 7.63
C TYR A 185 -3.36 0.68 6.30
N PHE A 186 -4.54 0.64 5.69
CA PHE A 186 -5.05 1.57 4.69
C PHE A 186 -6.15 2.40 5.34
N GLY A 187 -6.38 3.66 4.91
CA GLY A 187 -7.44 4.43 5.55
C GLY A 187 -7.83 5.71 4.83
N ILE A 188 -8.94 6.25 5.23
CA ILE A 188 -9.44 7.56 4.79
C ILE A 188 -9.48 8.53 5.96
N TYR A 189 -9.32 9.81 5.65
CA TYR A 189 -9.40 10.91 6.58
C TYR A 189 -10.10 12.09 5.91
N CYS A 190 -11.10 12.65 6.57
CA CYS A 190 -11.82 13.83 6.16
C CYS A 190 -11.60 14.95 7.16
N LYS A 191 -11.34 16.16 6.67
CA LYS A 191 -11.44 17.40 7.45
C LYS A 191 -12.56 18.25 6.87
N TYR A 192 -13.47 18.70 7.71
CA TYR A 192 -14.68 19.36 7.25
C TYR A 192 -15.23 20.40 8.23
N THR A 193 -15.87 21.41 7.66
CA THR A 193 -16.73 22.35 8.37
C THR A 193 -18.15 21.80 8.41
N ILE A 194 -19.01 22.34 9.28
CA ILE A 194 -20.41 21.89 9.42
C ILE A 194 -21.20 21.90 8.10
N THR A 195 -20.85 22.78 7.16
CA THR A 195 -21.54 22.86 5.86
C THR A 195 -21.03 21.85 4.83
N ARG A 196 -20.05 21.04 5.20
CA ARG A 196 -19.42 20.02 4.35
C ARG A 196 -19.34 18.65 5.05
N SER A 197 -19.94 18.50 6.23
CA SER A 197 -19.89 17.30 7.05
C SER A 197 -20.63 16.09 6.48
N ASP A 198 -21.38 16.27 5.39
CA ASP A 198 -22.18 15.29 4.66
C ASP A 198 -21.89 15.30 3.14
N LYS A 199 -20.66 15.64 2.73
CA LYS A 199 -20.34 15.91 1.33
C LYS A 199 -19.06 15.24 0.83
N PHE A 200 -18.74 14.07 1.39
CA PHE A 200 -17.60 13.25 0.97
C PHE A 200 -18.06 11.82 0.70
N TRP A 201 -17.76 11.29 -0.48
CA TRP A 201 -18.05 9.91 -0.87
C TRP A 201 -16.78 9.21 -1.33
N PHE A 202 -16.70 7.92 -1.01
CA PHE A 202 -15.58 7.05 -1.40
C PHE A 202 -16.12 5.72 -1.87
N ASP A 203 -15.51 5.15 -2.92
CA ASP A 203 -15.98 3.91 -3.50
C ASP A 203 -14.87 3.13 -4.22
N ASN A 204 -15.18 1.89 -4.62
CA ASN A 204 -14.39 1.08 -5.52
C ASN A 204 -12.92 0.91 -5.09
N PHE A 205 -12.69 0.69 -3.80
CA PHE A 205 -11.35 0.44 -3.31
C PHE A 205 -10.79 -0.88 -3.87
N LEU A 206 -9.62 -0.81 -4.45
CA LEU A 206 -8.79 -1.95 -4.82
C LEU A 206 -7.39 -1.72 -4.26
N VAL A 207 -6.93 -2.61 -3.41
CA VAL A 207 -5.60 -2.54 -2.80
C VAL A 207 -4.85 -3.83 -3.11
N ASN A 208 -3.81 -3.71 -3.88
CA ASN A 208 -2.85 -4.77 -4.22
C ASN A 208 -1.49 -4.45 -3.62
N GLY A 209 -0.67 -5.47 -3.46
CA GLY A 209 0.71 -5.32 -3.05
C GLY A 209 1.15 -6.42 -2.11
N THR A 210 2.42 -6.41 -1.78
CA THR A 210 3.04 -7.37 -0.88
C THR A 210 3.72 -6.65 0.28
N VAL A 211 3.93 -7.36 1.37
CA VAL A 211 4.80 -6.88 2.46
C VAL A 211 6.21 -6.65 1.93
N LEU A 212 6.95 -5.75 2.56
CA LEU A 212 8.38 -5.74 2.44
C LEU A 212 8.86 -7.11 2.95
N SER A 213 9.03 -8.05 2.04
CA SER A 213 9.75 -9.27 2.35
C SER A 213 11.13 -8.80 2.80
N LEU A 214 11.44 -8.98 4.08
CA LEU A 214 12.82 -9.16 4.47
C LEU A 214 13.28 -10.34 3.61
N LEU A 215 13.82 -10.06 2.43
CA LEU A 215 14.69 -11.01 1.80
C LEU A 215 15.62 -11.42 2.93
N GLU A 216 15.46 -12.66 3.42
CA GLU A 216 16.54 -13.25 4.19
C GLU A 216 17.76 -12.94 3.34
N TYR A 217 18.52 -11.94 3.77
CA TYR A 217 19.87 -11.77 3.29
C TYR A 217 20.51 -13.09 3.66
N LYS A 218 20.40 -14.06 2.74
CA LYS A 218 21.19 -15.28 2.82
C LYS A 218 22.62 -14.77 2.74
N LYS A 219 23.10 -14.34 3.89
CA LYS A 219 24.51 -14.10 4.11
C LYS A 219 25.16 -15.33 3.51
N SER A 220 25.91 -15.14 2.44
CA SER A 220 26.53 -16.27 1.75
C SER A 220 27.35 -17.00 2.80
N LYS A 221 26.82 -18.12 3.29
CA LYS A 221 27.44 -18.88 4.35
C LYS A 221 28.82 -19.33 3.86
N ARG A 222 29.84 -18.90 4.54
CA ARG A 222 31.18 -19.32 4.22
C ARG A 222 31.46 -20.66 4.91
N ILE A 223 31.90 -21.66 4.12
CA ILE A 223 32.32 -22.95 4.67
C ILE A 223 33.56 -22.72 5.53
N LEU A 224 33.47 -22.99 6.82
CA LEU A 224 34.60 -22.97 7.75
C LEU A 224 35.38 -24.26 7.68
N LYS A 225 34.66 -25.41 7.60
CA LYS A 225 35.26 -26.73 7.69
C LYS A 225 34.40 -27.78 7.00
N ILE A 226 35.02 -28.77 6.40
CA ILE A 226 34.37 -29.97 5.87
C ILE A 226 34.94 -31.17 6.59
N ILE A 227 34.10 -31.98 7.26
CA ILE A 227 34.51 -33.14 8.03
C ILE A 227 33.75 -34.40 7.59
N ASP A 228 34.35 -35.56 7.80
CA ASP A 228 33.69 -36.83 7.64
C ASP A 228 32.92 -37.26 8.91
N VAL A 229 32.34 -38.46 8.88
CA VAL A 229 31.61 -39.05 10.03
C VAL A 229 32.49 -39.31 11.25
N THR A 230 33.82 -39.29 11.11
CA THR A 230 34.80 -39.46 12.20
C THR A 230 35.35 -38.13 12.70
N SER A 231 34.75 -37.00 12.26
CA SER A 231 35.15 -35.61 12.58
C SER A 231 36.54 -35.23 12.04
N ARG A 232 37.09 -35.95 11.06
CA ARG A 232 38.33 -35.60 10.38
C ARG A 232 38.04 -34.70 9.18
N GLU A 233 38.89 -33.75 8.92
CA GLU A 233 38.81 -32.96 7.70
C GLU A 233 38.95 -33.86 6.48
N SER A 234 37.96 -33.80 5.58
CA SER A 234 37.90 -34.63 4.39
C SER A 234 37.18 -33.91 3.26
N ARG A 235 37.62 -34.19 2.03
CA ARG A 235 36.96 -33.81 0.78
C ARG A 235 36.71 -34.97 -0.14
N LEU A 236 36.80 -36.21 0.41
CA LEU A 236 36.61 -37.43 -0.36
C LEU A 236 35.16 -37.57 -0.79
N LYS A 237 34.93 -37.96 -2.04
CA LYS A 237 33.60 -38.24 -2.60
C LYS A 237 33.10 -39.63 -2.15
N ASN A 238 31.84 -39.93 -2.49
CA ASN A 238 31.18 -41.23 -2.20
C ASN A 238 31.05 -41.56 -0.70
N GLN A 239 31.11 -40.54 0.17
CA GLN A 239 30.86 -40.65 1.60
C GLN A 239 30.11 -39.42 2.13
N PRO A 240 29.42 -39.54 3.26
CA PRO A 240 28.79 -38.39 3.91
C PRO A 240 29.85 -37.41 4.42
N LEU A 241 29.72 -36.13 4.03
CA LEU A 241 30.52 -35.03 4.53
C LEU A 241 29.62 -34.03 5.24
N PHE A 242 30.12 -33.44 6.32
CA PHE A 242 29.46 -32.36 7.06
C PHE A 242 30.17 -31.05 6.75
N TYR A 243 29.43 -30.14 6.18
CA TYR A 243 29.85 -28.77 5.86
C TYR A 243 29.47 -27.88 7.02
N ILE A 244 30.45 -27.36 7.73
CA ILE A 244 30.26 -26.44 8.85
C ILE A 244 30.45 -25.03 8.35
N TYR A 245 29.46 -24.16 8.59
CA TYR A 245 29.43 -22.80 8.11
C TYR A 245 29.74 -21.80 9.23
N ASP A 246 30.07 -20.55 8.83
CA ASP A 246 30.43 -19.46 9.72
C ASP A 246 29.28 -18.95 10.59
N ASP A 247 28.03 -19.32 10.27
CA ASP A 247 26.82 -19.05 11.07
C ASP A 247 26.51 -20.17 12.08
N GLY A 248 27.39 -21.19 12.20
CA GLY A 248 27.21 -22.31 13.08
C GLY A 248 26.30 -23.42 12.53
N THR A 249 25.74 -23.26 11.34
CA THR A 249 24.92 -24.32 10.72
C THR A 249 25.78 -25.43 10.15
N VAL A 250 25.23 -26.66 10.11
CA VAL A 250 25.88 -27.84 9.58
C VAL A 250 24.99 -28.50 8.53
N GLU A 251 25.51 -28.72 7.34
CA GLU A 251 24.82 -29.46 6.27
C GLU A 251 25.51 -30.77 5.97
N LYS A 252 24.74 -31.85 5.86
CA LYS A 252 25.23 -33.15 5.40
C LYS A 252 25.08 -33.26 3.89
N LYS A 253 26.18 -33.51 3.17
CA LYS A 253 26.19 -33.73 1.71
C LYS A 253 26.88 -35.03 1.35
N ILE A 254 26.40 -35.67 0.30
CA ILE A 254 27.04 -36.85 -0.33
C ILE A 254 27.22 -36.49 -1.80
N THR A 255 28.47 -36.40 -2.23
CA THR A 255 28.79 -36.20 -3.65
C THR A 255 29.11 -37.55 -4.26
N ILE A 256 28.35 -37.98 -5.23
CA ILE A 256 28.54 -39.26 -5.96
C ILE A 256 29.15 -38.91 -7.31
N ASP A 257 30.11 -39.70 -7.76
CA ASP A 257 30.75 -39.59 -9.09
C ASP A 257 29.83 -40.06 -10.19
#